data_f79b80945a3804014d1af70eea972e79
#
_entry.id   f79b80945a3804014d1af70eea972e79
#
_cell.length_a   1.000
_cell.length_b   1.000
_cell.length_c   1.000
_cell.angle_alpha   90.00
_cell.angle_beta   90.00
_cell.angle_gamma   90.00
#
_symmetry.space_group_name_H-M   'P 1'
#
loop_
_entity.id
_entity.type
_entity.pdbx_description
1 polymer ?
#
loop_
_entity_poly.entity_id
_entity_poly.type
_entity_poly.pdbx_seq_one_letter_code
_entity_poly.pdbx_strand_id
1 'polypeptide(L)'
;VLPLSQCTDLNLVGGKAIGLARLITADFSAPQGFCITTEAYTQSLHASGFIEHEEWQKAYALSGNERASALADCRIRIGRIETSQLAAHCLTALQGLHQPPNTRWAVRSSATNEDMAHTSFAGLYRTHLCVALFDIDAALKDLWASLWEERVVSYQVRQSSHTAPRMAVVVQPMIEAQSAGVAYSIHPVT
;
A
#
# COMPACT_ATOMS: atom_id res chain seq x y z
N VAL A 1 -6.74 8.79 -6.91
CA VAL A 1 -5.55 9.40 -6.31
C VAL A 1 -5.99 10.63 -5.53
N LEU A 2 -5.55 10.76 -4.28
CA LEU A 2 -5.91 11.84 -3.35
C LEU A 2 -4.65 12.50 -2.78
N PRO A 3 -4.59 13.84 -2.64
CA PRO A 3 -3.57 14.49 -1.83
C PRO A 3 -3.59 13.96 -0.39
N LEU A 4 -2.44 13.84 0.27
CA LEU A 4 -2.38 13.31 1.65
C LEU A 4 -3.23 14.11 2.64
N SER A 5 -3.32 15.43 2.48
CA SER A 5 -4.17 16.29 3.31
C SER A 5 -5.67 15.98 3.23
N GLN A 6 -6.12 15.24 2.21
CA GLN A 6 -7.52 14.86 2.00
C GLN A 6 -7.81 13.40 2.38
N CYS A 7 -6.85 12.68 2.94
CA CYS A 7 -6.98 11.27 3.30
C CYS A 7 -7.73 11.13 4.65
N THR A 8 -9.05 10.97 4.61
CA THR A 8 -9.92 10.92 5.81
C THR A 8 -10.66 9.60 6.01
N ASP A 9 -10.82 8.78 4.98
CA ASP A 9 -11.52 7.50 5.05
C ASP A 9 -10.52 6.32 5.12
N LEU A 10 -10.53 5.61 6.25
CA LEU A 10 -9.66 4.47 6.50
C LEU A 10 -9.80 3.35 5.45
N ASN A 11 -11.02 3.08 5.00
CA ASN A 11 -11.28 2.03 4.01
C ASN A 11 -10.75 2.40 2.61
N LEU A 12 -10.61 3.69 2.35
CA LEU A 12 -10.16 4.21 1.07
C LEU A 12 -8.65 4.40 1.01
N VAL A 13 -8.02 4.81 2.12
CA VAL A 13 -6.62 5.26 2.10
C VAL A 13 -5.69 4.50 3.05
N GLY A 14 -6.24 3.69 3.96
CA GLY A 14 -5.47 2.94 4.95
C GLY A 14 -4.90 3.79 6.10
N GLY A 15 -4.35 3.12 7.10
CA GLY A 15 -3.94 3.75 8.37
C GLY A 15 -2.77 4.73 8.21
N LYS A 16 -1.73 4.38 7.43
CA LYS A 16 -0.58 5.27 7.24
C LYS A 16 -0.94 6.60 6.58
N ALA A 17 -1.81 6.57 5.55
CA ALA A 17 -2.24 7.80 4.89
C ALA A 17 -3.09 8.68 5.83
N ILE A 18 -3.97 8.09 6.65
CA ILE A 18 -4.72 8.83 7.67
C ILE A 18 -3.78 9.45 8.71
N GLY A 19 -2.79 8.68 9.20
CA GLY A 19 -1.80 9.20 10.13
C GLY A 19 -1.06 10.41 9.59
N LEU A 20 -0.62 10.35 8.32
CA LEU A 20 0.03 11.47 7.64
C LEU A 20 -0.92 12.65 7.44
N ALA A 21 -2.17 12.42 7.05
CA ALA A 21 -3.18 13.49 6.91
C ALA A 21 -3.39 14.23 8.22
N ARG A 22 -3.48 13.51 9.34
CA ARG A 22 -3.61 14.11 10.70
C ARG A 22 -2.40 14.97 11.05
N LEU A 23 -1.19 14.50 10.76
CA LEU A 23 0.03 15.28 11.00
C LEU A 23 0.02 16.57 10.16
N ILE A 24 -0.29 16.48 8.88
CA ILE A 24 -0.35 17.63 7.96
C ILE A 24 -1.42 18.65 8.44
N THR A 25 -2.60 18.16 8.83
CA THR A 25 -3.71 19.01 9.31
C THR A 25 -3.40 19.69 10.64
N ALA A 26 -2.55 19.06 11.47
CA ALA A 26 -2.07 19.61 12.74
C ALA A 26 -0.79 20.47 12.58
N ASP A 27 -0.46 20.90 11.37
CA ASP A 27 0.70 21.74 11.03
C ASP A 27 2.06 21.12 11.41
N PHE A 28 2.13 19.79 11.55
CA PHE A 28 3.43 19.13 11.67
C PHE A 28 4.14 19.10 10.31
N SER A 29 5.46 19.26 10.34
CA SER A 29 6.29 19.16 9.15
C SER A 29 6.37 17.72 8.65
N ALA A 30 5.41 17.33 7.81
CA ALA A 30 5.37 16.05 7.12
C ALA A 30 5.58 16.26 5.62
N PRO A 31 6.31 15.36 4.93
CA PRO A 31 6.48 15.46 3.48
C PRO A 31 5.12 15.42 2.79
N GLN A 32 4.90 16.37 1.89
CA GLN A 32 3.73 16.35 1.02
C GLN A 32 3.76 15.12 0.12
N GLY A 33 2.59 14.71 -0.35
CA GLY A 33 2.49 13.54 -1.20
C GLY A 33 1.04 13.24 -1.56
N PHE A 34 0.82 12.06 -2.10
CA PHE A 34 -0.51 11.60 -2.44
C PHE A 34 -0.70 10.13 -2.07
N CYS A 35 -1.95 9.73 -2.03
CA CYS A 35 -2.39 8.36 -1.79
C CYS A 35 -3.07 7.82 -3.05
N ILE A 36 -2.62 6.68 -3.53
CA ILE A 36 -3.32 5.84 -4.50
C ILE A 36 -4.30 4.99 -3.68
N THR A 37 -5.59 5.14 -3.92
CA THR A 37 -6.65 4.60 -3.07
C THR A 37 -6.88 3.10 -3.26
N THR A 38 -7.56 2.47 -2.32
CA THR A 38 -8.02 1.07 -2.45
C THR A 38 -8.98 0.87 -3.61
N GLU A 39 -9.73 1.91 -4.00
CA GLU A 39 -10.57 1.86 -5.20
C GLU A 39 -9.72 1.77 -6.47
N ALA A 40 -8.61 2.52 -6.54
CA ALA A 40 -7.69 2.43 -7.67
C ALA A 40 -7.09 1.01 -7.78
N TYR A 41 -6.76 0.38 -6.65
CA TYR A 41 -6.36 -1.04 -6.59
C TYR A 41 -7.43 -1.94 -7.20
N THR A 42 -8.65 -1.91 -6.65
CA THR A 42 -9.76 -2.75 -7.10
C THR A 42 -10.08 -2.52 -8.60
N GLN A 43 -10.16 -1.27 -9.04
CA GLN A 43 -10.45 -0.93 -10.43
C GLN A 43 -9.38 -1.45 -11.40
N SER A 44 -8.10 -1.31 -11.05
CA SER A 44 -6.98 -1.81 -11.86
C SER A 44 -7.00 -3.34 -11.99
N LEU A 45 -7.32 -4.04 -10.90
CA LEU A 45 -7.45 -5.49 -10.91
C LEU A 45 -8.63 -5.93 -11.80
N HIS A 46 -9.81 -5.35 -11.61
CA HIS A 46 -11.01 -5.71 -12.39
C HIS A 46 -10.84 -5.41 -13.87
N ALA A 47 -10.23 -4.29 -14.23
CA ALA A 47 -9.94 -3.95 -15.62
C ALA A 47 -9.02 -4.98 -16.30
N SER A 48 -8.20 -5.69 -15.52
CA SER A 48 -7.31 -6.76 -15.96
C SER A 48 -7.92 -8.16 -15.84
N GLY A 49 -9.21 -8.27 -15.53
CA GLY A 49 -9.91 -9.54 -15.34
C GLY A 49 -9.50 -10.31 -14.09
N PHE A 50 -8.92 -9.63 -13.11
CA PHE A 50 -8.58 -10.21 -11.81
C PHE A 50 -9.65 -9.83 -10.78
N ILE A 51 -10.44 -10.80 -10.36
CA ILE A 51 -11.49 -10.61 -9.35
C ILE A 51 -10.94 -11.00 -7.98
N GLU A 52 -10.52 -10.02 -7.20
CA GLU A 52 -9.78 -10.24 -5.95
C GLU A 52 -10.55 -11.11 -4.95
N HIS A 53 -11.88 -10.97 -4.86
CA HIS A 53 -12.70 -11.75 -3.94
C HIS A 53 -12.69 -13.26 -4.30
N GLU A 54 -12.83 -13.59 -5.58
CA GLU A 54 -12.83 -14.98 -6.05
C GLU A 54 -11.47 -15.65 -5.85
N GLU A 55 -10.41 -14.95 -6.22
CA GLU A 55 -9.03 -15.46 -6.07
C GLU A 55 -8.67 -15.61 -4.59
N TRP A 56 -9.14 -14.68 -3.74
CA TRP A 56 -8.97 -14.77 -2.31
C TRP A 56 -9.66 -16.00 -1.71
N GLN A 57 -10.92 -16.25 -2.05
CA GLN A 57 -11.64 -17.42 -1.58
C GLN A 57 -10.95 -18.73 -1.99
N LYS A 58 -10.47 -18.81 -3.23
CA LYS A 58 -9.69 -19.98 -3.70
C LYS A 58 -8.42 -20.16 -2.84
N ALA A 59 -7.62 -19.12 -2.68
CA ALA A 59 -6.39 -19.19 -1.89
C ALA A 59 -6.65 -19.50 -0.41
N TYR A 60 -7.74 -18.97 0.15
CA TYR A 60 -8.15 -19.21 1.54
C TYR A 60 -8.52 -20.66 1.79
N ALA A 61 -9.21 -21.31 0.84
CA ALA A 61 -9.63 -22.71 0.92
C ALA A 61 -8.48 -23.72 0.75
N LEU A 62 -7.38 -23.31 0.12
CA LEU A 62 -6.23 -24.16 -0.15
C LEU A 62 -5.25 -24.18 1.05
N SER A 63 -4.31 -25.12 1.04
CA SER A 63 -3.23 -25.21 2.04
C SER A 63 -1.92 -25.73 1.43
N GLY A 64 -0.82 -25.56 2.13
CA GLY A 64 0.49 -26.08 1.71
C GLY A 64 0.89 -25.63 0.31
N ASN A 65 1.42 -26.55 -0.48
CA ASN A 65 1.96 -26.26 -1.82
C ASN A 65 0.91 -25.75 -2.81
N GLU A 66 -0.33 -26.20 -2.69
CA GLU A 66 -1.41 -25.75 -3.58
C GLU A 66 -1.72 -24.26 -3.35
N ARG A 67 -1.82 -23.83 -2.08
CA ARG A 67 -1.96 -22.41 -1.75
C ARG A 67 -0.76 -21.62 -2.24
N ALA A 68 0.45 -22.07 -1.97
CA ALA A 68 1.67 -21.37 -2.39
C ALA A 68 1.72 -21.17 -3.90
N SER A 69 1.32 -22.17 -4.70
CA SER A 69 1.23 -22.08 -6.15
C SER A 69 0.16 -21.08 -6.61
N ALA A 70 -1.04 -21.15 -6.04
CA ALA A 70 -2.13 -20.22 -6.38
C ALA A 70 -1.75 -18.76 -6.06
N LEU A 71 -1.11 -18.52 -4.92
CA LEU A 71 -0.64 -17.18 -4.53
C LEU A 71 0.50 -16.68 -5.43
N ALA A 72 1.39 -17.58 -5.89
CA ALA A 72 2.43 -17.21 -6.85
C ALA A 72 1.83 -16.77 -8.19
N ASP A 73 0.79 -17.47 -8.68
CA ASP A 73 0.07 -17.08 -9.89
C ASP A 73 -0.60 -15.70 -9.72
N CYS A 74 -1.30 -15.47 -8.61
CA CYS A 74 -1.89 -14.18 -8.31
C CYS A 74 -0.86 -13.05 -8.37
N ARG A 75 0.31 -13.22 -7.74
CA ARG A 75 1.39 -12.21 -7.77
C ARG A 75 1.90 -11.93 -9.17
N ILE A 76 2.09 -12.97 -9.99
CA ILE A 76 2.51 -12.82 -11.39
C ILE A 76 1.46 -12.05 -12.19
N ARG A 77 0.19 -12.37 -12.04
CA ARG A 77 -0.91 -11.69 -12.73
C ARG A 77 -0.99 -10.23 -12.31
N ILE A 78 -0.91 -9.92 -11.02
CA ILE A 78 -0.91 -8.54 -10.50
C ILE A 78 0.30 -7.75 -11.02
N GLY A 79 1.48 -8.35 -11.10
CA GLY A 79 2.65 -7.70 -11.68
C GLY A 79 2.52 -7.32 -13.15
N ARG A 80 1.54 -7.90 -13.86
CA ARG A 80 1.28 -7.66 -15.30
C ARG A 80 0.06 -6.82 -15.60
N ILE A 81 -0.68 -6.35 -14.58
CA ILE A 81 -1.88 -5.54 -14.80
C ILE A 81 -1.55 -4.25 -15.54
N GLU A 82 -2.52 -3.79 -16.34
CA GLU A 82 -2.42 -2.50 -17.04
C GLU A 82 -2.79 -1.36 -16.09
N THR A 83 -1.92 -0.37 -15.98
CA THR A 83 -2.06 0.77 -15.06
C THR A 83 -1.89 2.12 -15.74
N SER A 84 -1.96 2.20 -17.08
CA SER A 84 -1.71 3.44 -17.83
C SER A 84 -2.61 4.61 -17.42
N GLN A 85 -3.89 4.36 -17.20
CA GLN A 85 -4.82 5.40 -16.73
C GLN A 85 -4.46 5.90 -15.33
N LEU A 86 -4.13 4.96 -14.43
CA LEU A 86 -3.70 5.31 -13.08
C LEU A 86 -2.35 6.05 -13.11
N ALA A 87 -1.42 5.64 -13.96
CA ALA A 87 -0.14 6.29 -14.15
C ALA A 87 -0.30 7.76 -14.58
N ALA A 88 -1.27 8.07 -15.46
CA ALA A 88 -1.57 9.45 -15.85
C ALA A 88 -2.05 10.29 -14.65
N HIS A 89 -2.93 9.75 -13.80
CA HIS A 89 -3.36 10.43 -12.58
C HIS A 89 -2.22 10.62 -11.57
N CYS A 90 -1.35 9.62 -11.41
CA CYS A 90 -0.16 9.72 -10.58
C CYS A 90 0.80 10.80 -11.09
N LEU A 91 1.02 10.85 -12.40
CA LEU A 91 1.87 11.88 -13.02
C LEU A 91 1.35 13.30 -12.76
N THR A 92 0.04 13.52 -12.90
CA THR A 92 -0.60 14.79 -12.56
C THR A 92 -0.38 15.16 -11.08
N ALA A 93 -0.55 14.20 -10.18
CA ALA A 93 -0.31 14.42 -8.76
C ALA A 93 1.16 14.73 -8.46
N LEU A 94 2.10 14.02 -9.10
CA LEU A 94 3.54 14.27 -8.98
C LEU A 94 3.94 15.67 -9.45
N GLN A 95 3.40 16.12 -10.58
CA GLN A 95 3.64 17.47 -11.10
C GLN A 95 3.14 18.54 -10.12
N GLY A 96 1.98 18.30 -9.48
CA GLY A 96 1.41 19.20 -8.47
C GLY A 96 2.28 19.36 -7.21
N LEU A 97 3.20 18.44 -6.94
CA LEU A 97 4.12 18.52 -5.81
C LEU A 97 5.33 19.43 -6.07
N HIS A 98 5.55 19.88 -7.30
CA HIS A 98 6.63 20.80 -7.70
C HIS A 98 8.03 20.37 -7.22
N GLN A 99 8.31 19.07 -7.24
CA GLN A 99 9.60 18.53 -6.80
C GLN A 99 10.66 18.61 -7.90
N PRO A 100 11.97 18.70 -7.54
CA PRO A 100 13.05 18.65 -8.50
C PRO A 100 13.00 17.40 -9.39
N PRO A 101 13.50 17.47 -10.65
CA PRO A 101 13.43 16.34 -11.60
C PRO A 101 14.09 15.05 -11.12
N ASN A 102 15.12 15.17 -10.29
CA ASN A 102 15.89 14.02 -9.77
C ASN A 102 15.37 13.52 -8.42
N THR A 103 14.20 13.97 -7.99
CA THR A 103 13.59 13.51 -6.72
C THR A 103 13.45 12.00 -6.72
N ARG A 104 13.89 11.39 -5.62
CA ARG A 104 13.59 10.00 -5.29
C ARG A 104 12.33 9.93 -4.45
N TRP A 105 11.65 8.82 -4.55
CA TRP A 105 10.32 8.65 -3.93
C TRP A 105 10.33 7.52 -2.92
N ALA A 106 9.55 7.69 -1.88
CA ALA A 106 9.14 6.61 -0.98
C ALA A 106 7.74 6.14 -1.42
N VAL A 107 7.61 4.87 -1.78
CA VAL A 107 6.36 4.22 -2.16
C VAL A 107 6.03 3.21 -1.07
N ARG A 108 4.96 3.48 -0.31
CA ARG A 108 4.69 2.81 0.97
C ARG A 108 3.29 2.21 0.99
N SER A 109 3.18 0.96 1.40
CA SER A 109 1.88 0.34 1.67
C SER A 109 1.08 1.12 2.73
N SER A 110 -0.21 1.21 2.53
CA SER A 110 -1.19 1.73 3.49
C SER A 110 -2.41 0.83 3.46
N ALA A 111 -2.32 -0.31 4.13
CA ALA A 111 -3.39 -1.29 4.14
C ALA A 111 -4.52 -0.89 5.09
N THR A 112 -5.74 -1.29 4.76
CA THR A 112 -6.94 -0.94 5.55
C THR A 112 -7.00 -1.66 6.89
N ASN A 113 -6.23 -2.73 7.05
CA ASN A 113 -6.18 -3.57 8.25
C ASN A 113 -4.87 -3.40 9.06
N GLU A 114 -3.97 -2.48 8.68
CA GLU A 114 -2.63 -2.38 9.26
C GLU A 114 -2.63 -1.88 10.71
N ASP A 115 -3.57 -1.02 11.08
CA ASP A 115 -3.64 -0.35 12.39
C ASP A 115 -4.91 -0.74 13.18
N MET A 116 -5.40 -1.97 13.06
CA MET A 116 -6.52 -2.41 13.87
C MET A 116 -6.08 -2.64 15.32
N ALA A 117 -6.89 -2.18 16.28
CA ALA A 117 -6.58 -2.07 17.70
C ALA A 117 -6.11 -3.37 18.41
N HIS A 118 -6.32 -4.53 17.79
CA HIS A 118 -5.97 -5.84 18.38
C HIS A 118 -5.07 -6.71 17.49
N THR A 119 -4.62 -6.21 16.33
CA THR A 119 -3.79 -6.97 15.40
C THR A 119 -2.69 -6.09 14.85
N SER A 120 -1.44 -6.41 15.15
CA SER A 120 -0.30 -5.68 14.60
C SER A 120 0.14 -6.32 13.29
N PHE A 121 -0.07 -5.62 12.18
CA PHE A 121 0.50 -5.96 10.87
C PHE A 121 1.87 -5.30 10.65
N ALA A 122 2.52 -4.84 11.74
CA ALA A 122 3.81 -4.17 11.65
C ALA A 122 4.85 -5.07 10.96
N GLY A 123 5.50 -4.55 9.93
CA GLY A 123 6.50 -5.27 9.14
C GLY A 123 5.94 -6.33 8.17
N LEU A 124 4.61 -6.52 8.09
CA LEU A 124 4.03 -7.50 7.18
C LEU A 124 4.01 -6.99 5.73
N TYR A 125 3.85 -5.70 5.53
CA TYR A 125 3.79 -5.08 4.21
C TYR A 125 5.09 -4.37 3.84
N ARG A 126 5.32 -4.26 2.53
CA ARG A 126 6.56 -3.72 1.98
C ARG A 126 6.56 -2.19 1.93
N THR A 127 7.75 -1.63 1.82
CA THR A 127 8.02 -0.23 1.51
C THR A 127 9.18 -0.17 0.54
N HIS A 128 9.05 0.60 -0.53
CA HIS A 128 10.13 0.90 -1.45
C HIS A 128 10.65 2.32 -1.20
N LEU A 129 11.92 2.43 -0.96
CA LEU A 129 12.61 3.70 -0.73
C LEU A 129 13.53 4.02 -1.90
N CYS A 130 13.83 5.30 -2.09
CA CYS A 130 14.72 5.78 -3.16
C CYS A 130 14.27 5.39 -4.58
N VAL A 131 12.96 5.28 -4.80
CA VAL A 131 12.35 4.87 -6.08
C VAL A 131 12.53 6.01 -7.10
N ALA A 132 13.00 5.70 -8.30
CA ALA A 132 13.02 6.67 -9.39
C ALA A 132 11.61 6.91 -9.94
N LEU A 133 11.38 8.05 -10.57
CA LEU A 133 10.06 8.42 -11.10
C LEU A 133 9.47 7.33 -12.01
N PHE A 134 10.28 6.77 -12.89
CA PHE A 134 9.83 5.73 -13.85
C PHE A 134 9.61 4.36 -13.23
N ASP A 135 10.08 4.13 -12.00
CA ASP A 135 9.95 2.86 -11.29
C ASP A 135 8.76 2.86 -10.31
N ILE A 136 8.02 3.97 -10.19
CA ILE A 136 6.87 4.08 -9.26
C ILE A 136 5.79 3.05 -9.61
N ASP A 137 5.51 2.83 -10.89
CA ASP A 137 4.53 1.84 -11.33
C ASP A 137 4.92 0.40 -10.96
N ALA A 138 6.20 0.06 -11.17
CA ALA A 138 6.71 -1.26 -10.78
C ALA A 138 6.67 -1.45 -9.25
N ALA A 139 7.04 -0.42 -8.48
CA ALA A 139 6.95 -0.44 -7.02
C ALA A 139 5.49 -0.58 -6.53
N LEU A 140 4.55 0.11 -7.18
CA LEU A 140 3.11 0.01 -6.90
C LEU A 140 2.59 -1.42 -7.09
N LYS A 141 2.90 -2.03 -8.23
CA LYS A 141 2.49 -3.41 -8.56
C LYS A 141 3.10 -4.43 -7.60
N ASP A 142 4.37 -4.25 -7.20
CA ASP A 142 5.01 -5.12 -6.20
C ASP A 142 4.36 -4.99 -4.82
N LEU A 143 3.97 -3.77 -4.40
CA LEU A 143 3.22 -3.57 -3.17
C LEU A 143 1.86 -4.27 -3.22
N TRP A 144 1.12 -4.13 -4.30
CA TRP A 144 -0.17 -4.81 -4.48
C TRP A 144 -0.02 -6.33 -4.53
N ALA A 145 1.01 -6.84 -5.20
CA ALA A 145 1.33 -8.26 -5.22
C ALA A 145 1.69 -8.79 -3.82
N SER A 146 2.28 -7.97 -2.96
CA SER A 146 2.66 -8.37 -1.59
C SER A 146 1.48 -8.76 -0.70
N LEU A 147 0.26 -8.31 -1.01
CA LEU A 147 -0.97 -8.76 -0.34
C LEU A 147 -1.20 -10.29 -0.51
N TRP A 148 -0.68 -10.85 -1.59
CA TRP A 148 -0.83 -12.25 -1.98
C TRP A 148 0.39 -13.10 -1.58
N GLU A 149 1.15 -12.67 -0.59
CA GLU A 149 2.21 -13.47 0.01
C GLU A 149 1.66 -14.44 1.04
N GLU A 150 2.25 -15.65 1.11
CA GLU A 150 1.83 -16.71 2.04
C GLU A 150 1.74 -16.22 3.49
N ARG A 151 2.69 -15.38 3.92
CA ARG A 151 2.71 -14.80 5.27
C ARG A 151 1.47 -13.93 5.55
N VAL A 152 0.99 -13.16 4.55
CA VAL A 152 -0.20 -12.30 4.66
C VAL A 152 -1.46 -13.18 4.75
N VAL A 153 -1.60 -14.12 3.82
CA VAL A 153 -2.76 -15.02 3.78
C VAL A 153 -2.83 -15.90 5.02
N SER A 154 -1.72 -16.50 5.44
CA SER A 154 -1.66 -17.32 6.64
C SER A 154 -1.98 -16.52 7.92
N TYR A 155 -1.60 -15.24 7.96
CA TYR A 155 -1.99 -14.36 9.06
C TYR A 155 -3.50 -14.09 9.07
N GLN A 156 -4.09 -13.76 7.92
CA GLN A 156 -5.53 -13.54 7.76
C GLN A 156 -6.35 -14.79 8.12
N VAL A 157 -5.89 -15.97 7.68
CA VAL A 157 -6.53 -17.26 8.02
C VAL A 157 -6.55 -17.46 9.54
N ARG A 158 -5.43 -17.20 10.23
CA ARG A 158 -5.38 -17.29 11.70
C ARG A 158 -6.30 -16.32 12.42
N GLN A 159 -6.57 -15.16 11.81
CA GLN A 159 -7.51 -14.16 12.33
C GLN A 159 -8.97 -14.44 11.92
N SER A 160 -9.24 -15.55 11.24
CA SER A 160 -10.57 -15.90 10.69
C SER A 160 -11.16 -14.79 9.81
N SER A 161 -10.31 -14.01 9.14
CA SER A 161 -10.72 -12.94 8.23
C SER A 161 -10.97 -13.52 6.84
N HIS A 162 -12.23 -13.54 6.42
CA HIS A 162 -12.64 -14.02 5.10
C HIS A 162 -12.62 -12.93 4.01
N THR A 163 -12.33 -11.69 4.39
CA THR A 163 -12.32 -10.56 3.45
C THR A 163 -10.96 -10.41 2.80
N ALA A 164 -10.93 -10.31 1.48
CA ALA A 164 -9.70 -9.99 0.74
C ALA A 164 -9.13 -8.65 1.21
N PRO A 165 -7.85 -8.58 1.57
CA PRO A 165 -7.24 -7.33 2.00
C PRO A 165 -7.13 -6.38 0.82
N ARG A 166 -7.28 -5.08 1.10
CA ARG A 166 -7.09 -4.01 0.14
C ARG A 166 -5.94 -3.11 0.57
N MET A 167 -5.24 -2.56 -0.39
CA MET A 167 -4.08 -1.74 -0.12
C MET A 167 -4.15 -0.43 -0.90
N ALA A 168 -4.18 0.67 -0.17
CA ALA A 168 -3.79 1.97 -0.69
C ALA A 168 -2.26 2.10 -0.66
N VAL A 169 -1.72 3.01 -1.46
CA VAL A 169 -0.28 3.25 -1.53
C VAL A 169 0.00 4.73 -1.39
N VAL A 170 0.86 5.07 -0.44
CA VAL A 170 1.34 6.44 -0.21
C VAL A 170 2.60 6.66 -1.03
N VAL A 171 2.64 7.77 -1.77
CA VAL A 171 3.80 8.23 -2.53
C VAL A 171 4.22 9.60 -2.01
N GLN A 172 5.47 9.68 -1.53
CA GLN A 172 6.06 10.90 -0.96
C GLN A 172 7.49 11.10 -1.47
N PRO A 173 8.00 12.34 -1.60
CA PRO A 173 9.41 12.55 -1.84
C PRO A 173 10.25 11.97 -0.70
N MET A 174 11.38 11.37 -1.04
CA MET A 174 12.36 10.93 -0.05
C MET A 174 12.97 12.13 0.67
N ILE A 175 13.18 11.95 1.97
CA ILE A 175 13.94 12.90 2.78
C ILE A 175 15.34 12.32 3.00
N GLU A 176 16.36 13.10 2.69
CA GLU A 176 17.75 12.79 3.05
C GLU A 176 17.96 13.14 4.53
N ALA A 177 17.58 12.21 5.41
CA ALA A 177 17.66 12.41 6.85
C ALA A 177 19.11 12.27 7.34
N GLN A 178 19.60 13.25 8.10
CA GLN A 178 20.88 13.13 8.83
C GLN A 178 20.76 12.19 10.03
N SER A 179 19.57 12.11 10.61
CA SER A 179 19.24 11.21 11.73
C SER A 179 17.81 10.72 11.57
N ALA A 180 17.55 9.49 11.97
CA ALA A 180 16.21 8.89 11.98
C ALA A 180 15.99 8.12 13.30
N GLY A 181 14.74 8.03 13.71
CA GLY A 181 14.39 7.31 14.94
C GLY A 181 12.90 7.00 15.01
N VAL A 182 12.52 6.25 16.02
CA VAL A 182 11.13 5.93 16.37
C VAL A 182 10.85 6.47 17.76
N ALA A 183 9.78 7.23 17.90
CA ALA A 183 9.30 7.72 19.19
C ALA A 183 8.02 6.96 19.58
N TYR A 184 7.94 6.58 20.84
CA TYR A 184 6.76 5.96 21.42
C TYR A 184 6.16 6.90 22.47
N SER A 185 4.84 7.11 22.44
CA SER A 185 4.13 7.88 23.48
C SER A 185 3.94 7.08 24.76
N ILE A 186 4.00 5.75 24.69
CA ILE A 186 3.88 4.80 25.79
C ILE A 186 4.99 3.76 25.63
N HIS A 187 5.52 3.24 26.73
CA HIS A 187 6.55 2.19 26.66
C HIS A 187 5.96 0.93 25.97
N PRO A 188 6.60 0.40 24.90
CA PRO A 188 5.99 -0.65 24.08
C PRO A 188 5.93 -2.03 24.75
N VAL A 189 6.57 -2.21 25.92
CA VAL A 189 6.73 -3.52 26.60
C VAL A 189 6.14 -3.51 28.03
N THR A 190 5.79 -2.38 28.60
CA THR A 190 5.24 -2.29 29.98
C THR A 190 3.86 -1.68 29.98
#